data_5b829803ad13c4dc275901557dc4cc5d
#
_entry.id   5b829803ad13c4dc275901557dc4cc5d
#
_cell.length_a   1.000
_cell.length_b   1.000
_cell.length_c   1.000
_cell.angle_alpha   90.00
_cell.angle_beta   90.00
_cell.angle_gamma   90.00
#
_symmetry.space_group_name_H-M   'P 1'
#
loop_
_entity.id
_entity.type
_entity.pdbx_description
1 polymer ?
#
loop_
_entity_poly.entity_id
_entity_poly.type
_entity_poly.pdbx_seq_one_letter_code
_entity_poly.pdbx_strand_id
1 'polypeptide(L)'
;MSVIIVGGGMTGATLALAISHFTQGKLPVHLVEAVAPEASDHPGFDARAIALAQGTCQQLSRIGIWQAIADCATAINTVHVSDRGHAGFVTLDAHDYRIDALGRVVELHDVGLRLFRLLKDAPGVSLHCPARVASFSRSDASVNVVLDNGTVLEGQLLVAANGSRSSFGTQCGVEWRQQPYGQVAVIANVSTAGAHNGRAFERFTQHGPLAMLPMSHDRSSLVWCHPQDNAAEIQTWSDERFCTELQKAFGWRLGRITHAGKRSVYPLSLTTASQSISHRMALVGNAAQTLHPIAGQGFNLGLRDVMSLAETLSQAWSEQKDCGAWSVLSHYQKRRRADKEATIGVTDGLVHLFANRWAPLVAGRNLGLIAMELFIPARDVLAQRTLGWVAR
;
A
#
# COMPACT_ATOMS: atom_id res chain seq x y z
N MET A 1 17.10 -20.97 14.58
CA MET A 1 17.05 -19.76 13.75
C MET A 1 15.62 -19.56 13.28
N SER A 2 14.95 -18.47 13.64
CA SER A 2 13.61 -18.16 13.14
C SER A 2 13.41 -16.65 13.01
N VAL A 3 12.41 -16.24 12.23
CA VAL A 3 11.98 -14.85 12.06
C VAL A 3 10.59 -14.71 12.68
N ILE A 4 10.39 -13.69 13.51
CA ILE A 4 9.09 -13.38 14.11
C ILE A 4 8.53 -12.14 13.43
N ILE A 5 7.35 -12.27 12.79
CA ILE A 5 6.65 -11.18 12.10
C ILE A 5 5.42 -10.82 12.92
N VAL A 6 5.25 -9.53 13.26
CA VAL A 6 4.09 -9.04 14.00
C VAL A 6 3.24 -8.16 13.09
N GLY A 7 1.97 -8.58 12.92
CA GLY A 7 0.99 -8.03 12.00
C GLY A 7 0.83 -8.88 10.76
N GLY A 8 -0.30 -9.59 10.66
CA GLY A 8 -0.65 -10.49 9.56
C GLY A 8 -1.46 -9.82 8.44
N GLY A 9 -1.55 -8.48 8.39
CA GLY A 9 -2.13 -7.76 7.26
C GLY A 9 -1.37 -8.03 5.96
N MET A 10 -1.78 -7.39 4.86
CA MET A 10 -1.19 -7.61 3.51
C MET A 10 0.34 -7.68 3.52
N THR A 11 1.01 -6.78 4.22
CA THR A 11 2.49 -6.69 4.24
C THR A 11 3.12 -7.88 4.97
N GLY A 12 2.66 -8.18 6.19
CA GLY A 12 3.26 -9.25 7.01
C GLY A 12 2.94 -10.64 6.48
N ALA A 13 1.70 -10.86 6.03
CA ALA A 13 1.31 -12.12 5.38
C ALA A 13 2.14 -12.39 4.11
N THR A 14 2.30 -11.37 3.25
CA THR A 14 3.13 -11.49 2.05
C THR A 14 4.60 -11.72 2.40
N LEU A 15 5.13 -11.11 3.46
CA LEU A 15 6.52 -11.33 3.90
C LEU A 15 6.73 -12.78 4.39
N ALA A 16 5.81 -13.32 5.17
CA ALA A 16 5.88 -14.71 5.65
C ALA A 16 5.90 -15.69 4.47
N LEU A 17 4.99 -15.50 3.50
CA LEU A 17 4.92 -16.31 2.29
C LEU A 17 6.18 -16.15 1.41
N ALA A 18 6.72 -14.94 1.28
CA ALA A 18 7.93 -14.69 0.51
C ALA A 18 9.16 -15.37 1.11
N ILE A 19 9.33 -15.30 2.44
CA ILE A 19 10.43 -16.02 3.14
C ILE A 19 10.26 -17.53 2.96
N SER A 20 9.06 -18.06 3.19
CA SER A 20 8.76 -19.49 2.97
C SER A 20 9.12 -19.93 1.55
N HIS A 21 8.69 -19.14 0.55
CA HIS A 21 8.97 -19.45 -0.87
C HIS A 21 10.48 -19.46 -1.16
N PHE A 22 11.21 -18.40 -0.83
CA PHE A 22 12.62 -18.26 -1.16
C PHE A 22 13.53 -19.23 -0.41
N THR A 23 13.14 -19.65 0.80
CA THR A 23 13.90 -20.59 1.61
C THR A 23 13.36 -22.03 1.54
N GLN A 24 12.31 -22.26 0.73
CA GLN A 24 11.61 -23.56 0.65
C GLN A 24 11.17 -24.06 2.05
N GLY A 25 10.71 -23.12 2.89
CA GLY A 25 10.28 -23.41 4.26
C GLY A 25 11.42 -23.72 5.25
N LYS A 26 12.68 -23.65 4.84
CA LYS A 26 13.82 -24.01 5.69
C LYS A 26 14.17 -22.97 6.75
N LEU A 27 13.84 -21.68 6.53
CA LEU A 27 13.91 -20.64 7.54
C LEU A 27 12.55 -20.52 8.22
N PRO A 28 12.41 -20.97 9.49
CA PRO A 28 11.13 -20.90 10.19
C PRO A 28 10.65 -19.46 10.40
N VAL A 29 9.36 -19.25 10.21
CA VAL A 29 8.68 -17.96 10.38
C VAL A 29 7.52 -18.13 11.37
N HIS A 30 7.48 -17.30 12.41
CA HIS A 30 6.32 -17.12 13.27
C HIS A 30 5.60 -15.85 12.86
N LEU A 31 4.35 -15.96 12.37
CA LEU A 31 3.50 -14.83 12.05
C LEU A 31 2.45 -14.66 13.15
N VAL A 32 2.47 -13.50 13.82
CA VAL A 32 1.54 -13.16 14.90
C VAL A 32 0.52 -12.14 14.38
N GLU A 33 -0.78 -12.51 14.44
CA GLU A 33 -1.87 -11.62 14.03
C GLU A 33 -2.98 -11.60 15.10
N ALA A 34 -3.40 -10.39 15.43
CA ALA A 34 -4.33 -10.15 16.50
C ALA A 34 -5.79 -10.47 16.17
N VAL A 35 -6.16 -10.38 14.89
CA VAL A 35 -7.54 -10.50 14.42
C VAL A 35 -7.63 -11.53 13.29
N ALA A 36 -8.59 -12.44 13.38
CA ALA A 36 -8.81 -13.42 12.33
C ALA A 36 -9.33 -12.73 11.06
N PRO A 37 -8.92 -13.18 9.85
CA PRO A 37 -9.29 -12.55 8.58
C PRO A 37 -10.78 -12.61 8.27
N GLU A 38 -11.51 -13.55 8.86
CA GLU A 38 -12.95 -13.70 8.74
C GLU A 38 -13.73 -12.63 9.54
N ALA A 39 -13.07 -11.94 10.48
CA ALA A 39 -13.71 -10.89 11.26
C ALA A 39 -14.01 -9.67 10.38
N SER A 40 -15.26 -9.19 10.43
CA SER A 40 -15.73 -8.06 9.61
C SER A 40 -15.05 -6.72 9.94
N ASP A 41 -14.39 -6.66 11.08
CA ASP A 41 -13.68 -5.48 11.60
C ASP A 41 -12.15 -5.61 11.55
N HIS A 42 -11.61 -6.55 10.78
CA HIS A 42 -10.17 -6.71 10.64
C HIS A 42 -9.53 -5.45 10.06
N PRO A 43 -8.60 -4.77 10.77
CA PRO A 43 -8.11 -3.44 10.38
C PRO A 43 -7.27 -3.42 9.11
N GLY A 44 -6.72 -4.56 8.70
CA GLY A 44 -5.93 -4.71 7.49
C GLY A 44 -6.69 -5.31 6.31
N PHE A 45 -7.88 -5.90 6.54
CA PHE A 45 -8.66 -6.64 5.55
C PHE A 45 -10.14 -6.25 5.60
N ASP A 46 -10.43 -4.98 5.41
CA ASP A 46 -11.77 -4.42 5.33
C ASP A 46 -12.29 -4.31 3.88
N ALA A 47 -13.42 -3.62 3.70
CA ALA A 47 -14.04 -3.40 2.39
C ALA A 47 -13.30 -2.40 1.48
N ARG A 48 -12.14 -1.89 1.89
CA ARG A 48 -11.32 -1.03 1.02
C ARG A 48 -10.73 -1.83 -0.12
N ALA A 49 -10.57 -1.16 -1.26
CA ALA A 49 -9.80 -1.70 -2.37
C ALA A 49 -8.45 -0.98 -2.50
N ILE A 50 -7.47 -1.70 -3.00
CA ILE A 50 -6.14 -1.17 -3.30
C ILE A 50 -5.75 -1.45 -4.76
N ALA A 51 -4.99 -0.53 -5.34
CA ALA A 51 -4.37 -0.73 -6.64
C ALA A 51 -3.00 -1.38 -6.47
N LEU A 52 -2.83 -2.54 -7.08
CA LEU A 52 -1.56 -3.24 -7.24
C LEU A 52 -0.96 -2.83 -8.59
N ALA A 53 0.19 -2.19 -8.58
CA ALA A 53 0.92 -1.86 -9.80
C ALA A 53 1.37 -3.12 -10.54
N GLN A 54 1.60 -3.05 -11.85
CA GLN A 54 2.02 -4.21 -12.65
C GLN A 54 3.28 -4.88 -12.08
N GLY A 55 4.29 -4.11 -11.67
CA GLY A 55 5.48 -4.65 -11.03
C GLY A 55 5.19 -5.35 -9.69
N THR A 56 4.19 -4.90 -8.95
CA THR A 56 3.69 -5.56 -7.73
C THR A 56 3.07 -6.92 -8.08
N CYS A 57 2.19 -6.98 -9.10
CA CYS A 57 1.60 -8.24 -9.57
C CYS A 57 2.67 -9.25 -10.00
N GLN A 58 3.70 -8.80 -10.72
CA GLN A 58 4.84 -9.64 -11.11
C GLN A 58 5.59 -10.20 -9.89
N GLN A 59 5.81 -9.39 -8.85
CA GLN A 59 6.46 -9.88 -7.64
C GLN A 59 5.61 -10.89 -6.87
N LEU A 60 4.30 -10.65 -6.78
CA LEU A 60 3.36 -11.62 -6.18
C LEU A 60 3.31 -12.92 -6.99
N SER A 61 3.43 -12.85 -8.32
CA SER A 61 3.55 -14.04 -9.18
C SER A 61 4.84 -14.81 -8.91
N ARG A 62 5.96 -14.12 -8.74
CA ARG A 62 7.26 -14.72 -8.47
C ARG A 62 7.28 -15.56 -7.18
N ILE A 63 6.46 -15.24 -6.20
CA ILE A 63 6.34 -15.97 -4.93
C ILE A 63 5.06 -16.81 -4.83
N GLY A 64 4.36 -17.05 -5.96
CA GLY A 64 3.20 -17.93 -6.04
C GLY A 64 1.89 -17.38 -5.44
N ILE A 65 1.87 -16.13 -4.97
CA ILE A 65 0.66 -15.53 -4.38
C ILE A 65 -0.35 -15.11 -5.45
N TRP A 66 0.15 -14.61 -6.59
CA TRP A 66 -0.72 -14.05 -7.63
C TRP A 66 -1.80 -15.02 -8.10
N GLN A 67 -1.47 -16.28 -8.28
CA GLN A 67 -2.40 -17.33 -8.74
C GLN A 67 -3.62 -17.48 -7.82
N ALA A 68 -3.42 -17.23 -6.53
CA ALA A 68 -4.50 -17.35 -5.54
C ALA A 68 -5.41 -16.10 -5.48
N ILE A 69 -4.97 -14.94 -6.03
CA ILE A 69 -5.73 -13.69 -5.94
C ILE A 69 -6.14 -13.11 -7.30
N ALA A 70 -5.67 -13.68 -8.41
CA ALA A 70 -5.88 -13.15 -9.75
C ALA A 70 -7.36 -13.07 -10.17
N ASP A 71 -8.17 -14.04 -9.76
CA ASP A 71 -9.59 -14.13 -10.09
C ASP A 71 -10.46 -13.10 -9.34
N CYS A 72 -10.00 -12.56 -8.20
CA CYS A 72 -10.68 -11.46 -7.51
C CYS A 72 -10.14 -10.07 -7.88
N ALA A 73 -9.21 -9.99 -8.84
CA ALA A 73 -8.56 -8.76 -9.24
C ALA A 73 -9.19 -8.15 -10.50
N THR A 74 -9.50 -6.85 -10.47
CA THR A 74 -10.02 -6.11 -11.64
C THR A 74 -8.87 -5.39 -12.34
N ALA A 75 -8.76 -5.54 -13.67
CA ALA A 75 -7.70 -4.91 -14.45
C ALA A 75 -7.83 -3.38 -14.51
N ILE A 76 -6.68 -2.70 -14.41
CA ILE A 76 -6.54 -1.29 -14.77
C ILE A 76 -5.88 -1.24 -16.15
N ASN A 77 -6.66 -1.02 -17.19
CA ASN A 77 -6.17 -0.94 -18.56
C ASN A 77 -5.70 0.47 -18.91
N THR A 78 -6.41 1.47 -18.38
CA THR A 78 -6.13 2.88 -18.64
C THR A 78 -6.17 3.67 -17.34
N VAL A 79 -5.24 4.59 -17.14
CA VAL A 79 -5.26 5.58 -16.06
C VAL A 79 -5.38 6.97 -16.65
N HIS A 80 -6.46 7.67 -16.30
CA HIS A 80 -6.70 9.05 -16.72
C HIS A 80 -6.43 10.02 -15.56
N VAL A 81 -5.38 10.81 -15.70
CA VAL A 81 -5.00 11.87 -14.74
C VAL A 81 -5.43 13.23 -15.26
N SER A 82 -6.10 14.04 -14.44
CA SER A 82 -6.57 15.36 -14.85
C SER A 82 -6.60 16.38 -13.71
N ASP A 83 -6.48 17.67 -14.05
CA ASP A 83 -6.62 18.79 -13.12
C ASP A 83 -8.00 19.42 -13.28
N ARG A 84 -8.83 19.45 -12.21
CA ARG A 84 -10.21 19.93 -12.26
C ARG A 84 -10.26 21.42 -12.57
N GLY A 85 -11.07 21.80 -13.56
CA GLY A 85 -11.23 23.19 -13.99
C GLY A 85 -10.17 23.66 -14.98
N HIS A 86 -9.26 22.78 -15.40
CA HIS A 86 -8.20 23.06 -16.36
C HIS A 86 -8.18 22.05 -17.49
N ALA A 87 -7.49 22.37 -18.59
CA ALA A 87 -7.45 21.53 -19.79
C ALA A 87 -6.38 20.41 -19.71
N GLY A 88 -5.44 20.49 -18.76
CA GLY A 88 -4.35 19.53 -18.62
C GLY A 88 -4.84 18.14 -18.20
N PHE A 89 -4.50 17.13 -18.97
CA PHE A 89 -4.67 15.72 -18.63
C PHE A 89 -3.55 14.88 -19.23
N VAL A 90 -3.39 13.68 -18.73
CA VAL A 90 -2.54 12.64 -19.31
C VAL A 90 -3.21 11.29 -19.13
N THR A 91 -3.11 10.46 -20.18
CA THR A 91 -3.65 9.11 -20.22
C THR A 91 -2.51 8.11 -20.33
N LEU A 92 -2.46 7.15 -19.43
CA LEU A 92 -1.60 5.98 -19.52
C LEU A 92 -2.46 4.82 -20.01
N ASP A 93 -2.03 4.12 -21.06
CA ASP A 93 -2.72 2.95 -21.59
C ASP A 93 -1.80 1.73 -21.59
N ALA A 94 -2.30 0.58 -21.15
CA ALA A 94 -1.54 -0.67 -21.09
C ALA A 94 -1.01 -1.11 -22.46
N HIS A 95 -1.75 -0.81 -23.50
CA HIS A 95 -1.36 -1.11 -24.88
C HIS A 95 -0.06 -0.39 -25.30
N ASP A 96 0.14 0.87 -24.86
CA ASP A 96 1.35 1.64 -25.15
C ASP A 96 2.62 0.96 -24.60
N TYR A 97 2.46 0.21 -23.50
CA TYR A 97 3.56 -0.51 -22.82
C TYR A 97 3.61 -2.01 -23.17
N ARG A 98 2.72 -2.48 -24.06
CA ARG A 98 2.62 -3.89 -24.46
C ARG A 98 2.46 -4.84 -23.27
N ILE A 99 1.61 -4.46 -22.32
CA ILE A 99 1.28 -5.24 -21.13
C ILE A 99 -0.23 -5.44 -21.03
N ASP A 100 -0.66 -6.50 -20.36
CA ASP A 100 -2.09 -6.85 -20.23
C ASP A 100 -2.86 -5.82 -19.39
N ALA A 101 -2.20 -5.18 -18.41
CA ALA A 101 -2.76 -4.12 -17.59
C ALA A 101 -1.66 -3.31 -16.90
N LEU A 102 -1.94 -2.03 -16.63
CA LEU A 102 -1.08 -1.14 -15.84
C LEU A 102 -1.01 -1.56 -14.36
N GLY A 103 -2.02 -2.26 -13.91
CA GLY A 103 -2.16 -2.77 -12.55
C GLY A 103 -3.48 -3.51 -12.38
N ARG A 104 -3.77 -3.85 -11.13
CA ARG A 104 -5.00 -4.54 -10.74
C ARG A 104 -5.55 -3.94 -9.46
N VAL A 105 -6.87 -3.87 -9.36
CA VAL A 105 -7.56 -3.49 -8.11
C VAL A 105 -8.06 -4.74 -7.43
N VAL A 106 -7.82 -4.85 -6.13
CA VAL A 106 -8.27 -5.95 -5.28
C VAL A 106 -8.97 -5.42 -4.05
N GLU A 107 -10.01 -6.11 -3.60
CA GLU A 107 -10.67 -5.84 -2.32
C GLU A 107 -9.86 -6.51 -1.19
N LEU A 108 -9.52 -5.75 -0.15
CA LEU A 108 -8.62 -6.25 0.91
C LEU A 108 -9.20 -7.44 1.66
N HIS A 109 -10.51 -7.48 1.87
CA HIS A 109 -11.17 -8.61 2.53
C HIS A 109 -10.95 -9.93 1.77
N ASP A 110 -11.18 -9.93 0.46
CA ASP A 110 -11.02 -11.15 -0.36
C ASP A 110 -9.57 -11.62 -0.41
N VAL A 111 -8.65 -10.67 -0.54
CA VAL A 111 -7.22 -10.98 -0.52
C VAL A 111 -6.80 -11.53 0.83
N GLY A 112 -7.30 -10.95 1.93
CA GLY A 112 -7.00 -11.41 3.28
C GLY A 112 -7.35 -12.88 3.50
N LEU A 113 -8.58 -13.27 3.14
CA LEU A 113 -9.03 -14.67 3.24
C LEU A 113 -8.14 -15.63 2.44
N ARG A 114 -7.70 -15.21 1.25
CA ARG A 114 -6.85 -16.04 0.37
C ARG A 114 -5.43 -16.12 0.89
N LEU A 115 -4.85 -15.03 1.39
CA LEU A 115 -3.52 -15.03 1.99
C LEU A 115 -3.46 -15.92 3.23
N PHE A 116 -4.49 -15.90 4.09
CA PHE A 116 -4.53 -16.74 5.27
C PHE A 116 -4.70 -18.24 4.93
N ARG A 117 -5.39 -18.59 3.83
CA ARG A 117 -5.40 -19.97 3.32
C ARG A 117 -3.99 -20.39 2.89
N LEU A 118 -3.28 -19.55 2.11
CA LEU A 118 -1.90 -19.84 1.71
C LEU A 118 -0.97 -20.00 2.93
N LEU A 119 -1.12 -19.16 3.97
CA LEU A 119 -0.30 -19.20 5.17
C LEU A 119 -0.48 -20.51 5.96
N LYS A 120 -1.68 -21.06 5.98
CA LYS A 120 -1.96 -22.35 6.68
C LYS A 120 -1.17 -23.52 6.07
N ASP A 121 -0.94 -23.46 4.75
CA ASP A 121 -0.28 -24.52 4.00
C ASP A 121 1.19 -24.19 3.67
N ALA A 122 1.68 -23.01 4.05
CA ALA A 122 3.02 -22.54 3.71
C ALA A 122 4.10 -23.28 4.53
N PRO A 123 5.06 -23.96 3.89
CA PRO A 123 6.14 -24.65 4.59
C PRO A 123 6.93 -23.70 5.49
N GLY A 124 7.23 -24.12 6.72
CA GLY A 124 8.04 -23.36 7.68
C GLY A 124 7.35 -22.14 8.29
N VAL A 125 6.05 -21.89 8.01
CA VAL A 125 5.28 -20.80 8.62
C VAL A 125 4.42 -21.35 9.76
N SER A 126 4.57 -20.76 10.94
CA SER A 126 3.71 -20.99 12.11
C SER A 126 2.84 -19.76 12.31
N LEU A 127 1.54 -19.89 12.04
CA LEU A 127 0.56 -18.82 12.19
C LEU A 127 -0.02 -18.81 13.61
N HIS A 128 0.17 -17.71 14.33
CA HIS A 128 -0.42 -17.44 15.65
C HIS A 128 -1.54 -16.40 15.46
N CYS A 129 -2.77 -16.86 15.28
CA CYS A 129 -3.95 -16.03 15.04
C CYS A 129 -5.22 -16.72 15.59
N PRO A 130 -6.02 -16.04 16.42
CA PRO A 130 -5.78 -14.71 16.98
C PRO A 130 -4.74 -14.75 18.13
N ALA A 131 -3.75 -13.86 18.12
CA ALA A 131 -2.78 -13.71 19.18
C ALA A 131 -2.16 -12.31 19.16
N ARG A 132 -1.84 -11.77 20.34
CA ARG A 132 -1.21 -10.46 20.52
C ARG A 132 0.14 -10.60 21.20
N VAL A 133 1.08 -9.76 20.85
CA VAL A 133 2.33 -9.66 21.60
C VAL A 133 2.08 -8.90 22.90
N ALA A 134 2.31 -9.56 24.02
CA ALA A 134 2.24 -8.97 25.36
C ALA A 134 3.54 -8.23 25.71
N SER A 135 4.68 -8.83 25.41
CA SER A 135 6.01 -8.23 25.59
C SER A 135 7.05 -8.84 24.68
N PHE A 136 8.17 -8.16 24.53
CA PHE A 136 9.35 -8.73 23.85
C PHE A 136 10.64 -8.22 24.48
N SER A 137 11.70 -9.00 24.35
CA SER A 137 13.06 -8.64 24.75
C SER A 137 14.06 -9.02 23.66
N ARG A 138 15.19 -8.36 23.65
CA ARG A 138 16.28 -8.58 22.68
C ARG A 138 17.58 -8.77 23.43
N SER A 139 18.34 -9.78 23.03
CA SER A 139 19.71 -10.03 23.45
C SER A 139 20.67 -9.84 22.27
N ASP A 140 21.94 -10.05 22.47
CA ASP A 140 22.91 -9.99 21.38
C ASP A 140 22.67 -11.08 20.32
N ALA A 141 22.07 -12.22 20.71
CA ALA A 141 21.92 -13.39 19.87
C ALA A 141 20.47 -13.66 19.43
N SER A 142 19.44 -13.19 20.18
CA SER A 142 18.05 -13.57 19.95
C SER A 142 17.06 -12.49 20.31
N VAL A 143 15.82 -12.69 19.86
CA VAL A 143 14.63 -11.95 20.25
C VAL A 143 13.67 -12.94 20.88
N ASN A 144 13.13 -12.62 22.05
CA ASN A 144 12.08 -13.38 22.72
C ASN A 144 10.80 -12.56 22.71
N VAL A 145 9.70 -13.15 22.23
CA VAL A 145 8.37 -12.55 22.16
C VAL A 145 7.43 -13.38 23.00
N VAL A 146 6.73 -12.76 23.92
CA VAL A 146 5.69 -13.40 24.75
C VAL A 146 4.33 -12.98 24.21
N LEU A 147 3.49 -13.95 23.88
CA LEU A 147 2.12 -13.74 23.43
C LEU A 147 1.17 -13.61 24.64
N ASP A 148 -0.01 -13.04 24.40
CA ASP A 148 -1.07 -12.85 25.40
C ASP A 148 -1.60 -14.18 26.01
N ASN A 149 -1.46 -15.28 25.29
CA ASN A 149 -1.80 -16.63 25.75
C ASN A 149 -0.66 -17.32 26.52
N GLY A 150 0.44 -16.62 26.79
CA GLY A 150 1.62 -17.14 27.51
C GLY A 150 2.62 -17.91 26.64
N THR A 151 2.37 -18.08 25.33
CA THR A 151 3.33 -18.71 24.42
C THR A 151 4.57 -17.84 24.28
N VAL A 152 5.75 -18.43 24.39
CA VAL A 152 7.03 -17.76 24.18
C VAL A 152 7.59 -18.18 22.81
N LEU A 153 7.91 -17.20 21.99
CA LEU A 153 8.55 -17.38 20.68
C LEU A 153 9.98 -16.85 20.76
N GLU A 154 10.93 -17.66 20.31
CA GLU A 154 12.34 -17.26 20.20
C GLU A 154 12.74 -17.18 18.74
N GLY A 155 13.43 -16.09 18.36
CA GLY A 155 13.90 -15.86 17.00
C GLY A 155 15.17 -15.04 16.95
N GLN A 156 15.76 -14.92 15.76
CA GLN A 156 16.90 -14.05 15.51
C GLN A 156 16.49 -12.62 15.14
N LEU A 157 15.30 -12.45 14.58
CA LEU A 157 14.82 -11.19 14.04
C LEU A 157 13.34 -11.01 14.36
N LEU A 158 12.98 -9.80 14.84
CA LEU A 158 11.62 -9.30 14.94
C LEU A 158 11.34 -8.39 13.74
N VAL A 159 10.27 -8.65 12.98
CA VAL A 159 9.81 -7.77 11.91
C VAL A 159 8.46 -7.18 12.28
N ALA A 160 8.40 -5.85 12.37
CA ALA A 160 7.15 -5.15 12.61
C ALA A 160 6.47 -4.80 11.27
N ALA A 161 5.26 -5.37 11.09
CA ALA A 161 4.35 -5.12 9.97
C ALA A 161 2.95 -4.69 10.46
N ASN A 162 2.87 -4.18 11.70
CA ASN A 162 1.65 -3.92 12.48
C ASN A 162 1.02 -2.55 12.24
N GLY A 163 1.25 -1.93 11.09
CA GLY A 163 0.66 -0.65 10.71
C GLY A 163 1.44 0.57 11.16
N SER A 164 0.85 1.75 10.95
CA SER A 164 1.52 3.04 11.14
C SER A 164 1.97 3.28 12.59
N ARG A 165 3.15 3.87 12.73
CA ARG A 165 3.78 4.18 14.03
C ARG A 165 3.85 2.95 14.94
N SER A 166 4.50 1.92 14.42
CA SER A 166 4.67 0.66 15.16
C SER A 166 5.15 0.89 16.59
N SER A 167 4.39 0.40 17.57
CA SER A 167 4.78 0.43 18.98
C SER A 167 6.09 -0.32 19.23
N PHE A 168 6.36 -1.36 18.45
CA PHE A 168 7.63 -2.10 18.50
C PHE A 168 8.81 -1.22 18.05
N GLY A 169 8.61 -0.45 16.97
CA GLY A 169 9.61 0.53 16.52
C GLY A 169 9.91 1.56 17.61
N THR A 170 8.89 2.13 18.23
CA THR A 170 9.05 3.11 19.32
C THR A 170 9.80 2.51 20.52
N GLN A 171 9.48 1.30 20.94
CA GLN A 171 10.19 0.59 22.02
C GLN A 171 11.65 0.27 21.65
N CYS A 172 11.96 0.20 20.36
CA CYS A 172 13.31 -0.01 19.85
C CYS A 172 14.09 1.28 19.55
N GLY A 173 13.58 2.44 19.98
CA GLY A 173 14.25 3.73 19.80
C GLY A 173 14.09 4.34 18.41
N VAL A 174 13.10 3.87 17.63
CA VAL A 174 12.76 4.51 16.35
C VAL A 174 11.92 5.75 16.62
N GLU A 175 12.36 6.87 16.10
CA GLU A 175 11.63 8.13 16.13
C GLU A 175 10.74 8.27 14.90
N TRP A 176 9.64 9.00 15.04
CA TRP A 176 8.65 9.19 14.00
C TRP A 176 8.56 10.66 13.60
N ARG A 177 8.75 10.94 12.31
CA ARG A 177 8.42 12.23 11.74
C ARG A 177 7.02 12.14 11.14
N GLN A 178 6.11 12.98 11.63
CA GLN A 178 4.76 13.08 11.11
C GLN A 178 4.50 14.49 10.57
N GLN A 179 4.01 14.55 9.33
CA GLN A 179 3.63 15.80 8.66
C GLN A 179 2.17 15.65 8.22
N PRO A 180 1.21 16.29 8.94
CA PRO A 180 -0.18 16.27 8.55
C PRO A 180 -0.39 17.07 7.27
N TYR A 181 -1.24 16.58 6.38
CA TYR A 181 -1.62 17.30 5.16
C TYR A 181 -2.78 18.27 5.38
N GLY A 182 -3.41 18.29 6.57
CA GLY A 182 -4.65 19.05 6.82
C GLY A 182 -5.84 18.51 6.02
N GLN A 183 -5.75 17.26 5.57
CA GLN A 183 -6.74 16.61 4.73
C GLN A 183 -7.23 15.29 5.34
N VAL A 184 -8.42 14.89 4.91
CA VAL A 184 -8.97 13.55 5.13
C VAL A 184 -9.24 12.88 3.79
N ALA A 185 -9.13 11.56 3.75
CA ALA A 185 -9.64 10.74 2.65
C ALA A 185 -11.01 10.18 3.01
N VAL A 186 -12.00 10.47 2.20
CA VAL A 186 -13.31 9.81 2.22
C VAL A 186 -13.25 8.64 1.27
N ILE A 187 -13.43 7.42 1.81
CA ILE A 187 -13.39 6.18 1.04
C ILE A 187 -14.79 5.58 0.99
N ALA A 188 -15.22 5.20 -0.21
CA ALA A 188 -16.48 4.50 -0.43
C ALA A 188 -16.41 3.67 -1.71
N ASN A 189 -17.25 2.64 -1.84
CA ASN A 189 -17.48 1.99 -3.11
C ASN A 189 -18.72 2.61 -3.76
N VAL A 190 -18.62 2.97 -5.03
CA VAL A 190 -19.70 3.66 -5.75
C VAL A 190 -20.08 2.91 -7.01
N SER A 191 -21.35 3.08 -7.44
CA SER A 191 -21.87 2.57 -8.72
C SER A 191 -22.16 3.75 -9.65
N THR A 192 -21.95 3.52 -10.93
CA THR A 192 -22.14 4.51 -11.99
C THR A 192 -23.00 3.95 -13.12
N ALA A 193 -23.68 4.82 -13.86
CA ALA A 193 -24.53 4.41 -14.99
C ALA A 193 -23.71 3.93 -16.20
N GLY A 194 -22.47 4.38 -16.33
CA GLY A 194 -21.55 3.94 -17.37
C GLY A 194 -20.53 2.95 -16.82
N ALA A 195 -20.21 1.92 -17.60
CA ALA A 195 -19.17 0.96 -17.26
C ALA A 195 -17.78 1.61 -17.23
N HIS A 196 -16.95 1.22 -16.27
CA HIS A 196 -15.58 1.74 -16.16
C HIS A 196 -14.62 1.19 -17.23
N ASN A 197 -14.90 0.01 -17.81
CA ASN A 197 -14.08 -0.63 -18.86
C ASN A 197 -12.58 -0.71 -18.50
N GLY A 198 -12.26 -0.99 -17.23
CA GLY A 198 -10.88 -1.03 -16.74
C GLY A 198 -10.20 0.33 -16.64
N ARG A 199 -10.93 1.45 -16.67
CA ARG A 199 -10.36 2.79 -16.52
C ARG A 199 -10.31 3.21 -15.06
N ALA A 200 -9.12 3.59 -14.61
CA ALA A 200 -8.90 4.30 -13.36
C ALA A 200 -8.79 5.81 -13.61
N PHE A 201 -9.22 6.60 -12.64
CA PHE A 201 -9.17 8.04 -12.71
C PHE A 201 -8.44 8.60 -11.49
N GLU A 202 -7.53 9.54 -11.72
CA GLU A 202 -6.92 10.38 -10.71
C GLU A 202 -7.23 11.84 -11.10
N ARG A 203 -8.13 12.47 -10.36
CA ARG A 203 -8.57 13.82 -10.65
C ARG A 203 -8.16 14.75 -9.52
N PHE A 204 -7.22 15.61 -9.80
CA PHE A 204 -6.83 16.65 -8.84
C PHE A 204 -7.92 17.70 -8.72
N THR A 205 -8.37 17.95 -7.49
CA THR A 205 -9.36 18.97 -7.17
C THR A 205 -8.70 20.06 -6.30
N GLN A 206 -9.40 21.14 -6.06
CA GLN A 206 -8.93 22.21 -5.16
C GLN A 206 -8.71 21.75 -3.70
N HIS A 207 -9.25 20.60 -3.32
CA HIS A 207 -9.18 20.04 -1.96
C HIS A 207 -8.23 18.82 -1.87
N GLY A 208 -7.62 18.45 -2.97
CA GLY A 208 -6.77 17.29 -3.10
C GLY A 208 -7.26 16.30 -4.16
N PRO A 209 -6.61 15.15 -4.30
CA PRO A 209 -6.97 14.16 -5.30
C PRO A 209 -8.32 13.50 -5.03
N LEU A 210 -8.97 13.12 -6.15
CA LEU A 210 -10.14 12.26 -6.20
C LEU A 210 -9.80 11.09 -7.12
N ALA A 211 -9.67 9.90 -6.57
CA ALA A 211 -9.41 8.68 -7.32
C ALA A 211 -10.68 7.83 -7.45
N MET A 212 -10.89 7.27 -8.64
CA MET A 212 -11.90 6.24 -8.91
C MET A 212 -11.20 5.05 -9.53
N LEU A 213 -11.21 3.91 -8.86
CA LEU A 213 -10.54 2.69 -9.27
C LEU A 213 -11.57 1.65 -9.71
N PRO A 214 -11.37 0.96 -10.86
CA PRO A 214 -12.30 -0.04 -11.33
C PRO A 214 -12.35 -1.27 -10.40
N MET A 215 -13.56 -1.71 -10.06
CA MET A 215 -13.80 -2.90 -9.25
C MET A 215 -14.71 -3.89 -9.98
N SER A 216 -14.82 -5.09 -9.44
CA SER A 216 -15.78 -6.09 -9.92
C SER A 216 -17.22 -5.55 -9.95
N HIS A 217 -18.04 -6.09 -10.83
CA HIS A 217 -19.46 -5.73 -11.01
C HIS A 217 -19.70 -4.25 -11.36
N ASP A 218 -18.80 -3.68 -12.19
CA ASP A 218 -18.87 -2.27 -12.62
C ASP A 218 -18.93 -1.24 -11.47
N ARG A 219 -18.52 -1.64 -10.26
CA ARG A 219 -18.31 -0.71 -9.14
C ARG A 219 -16.99 0.02 -9.30
N SER A 220 -16.86 1.13 -8.60
CA SER A 220 -15.60 1.85 -8.48
C SER A 220 -15.28 2.10 -7.00
N SER A 221 -14.02 1.88 -6.61
CA SER A 221 -13.53 2.32 -5.31
C SER A 221 -13.16 3.80 -5.40
N LEU A 222 -13.79 4.59 -4.55
CA LEU A 222 -13.56 6.03 -4.42
C LEU A 222 -12.57 6.31 -3.29
N VAL A 223 -11.59 7.15 -3.57
CA VAL A 223 -10.78 7.86 -2.57
C VAL A 223 -10.90 9.34 -2.87
N TRP A 224 -11.56 10.11 -2.01
CA TRP A 224 -11.83 11.53 -2.24
C TRP A 224 -11.27 12.37 -1.09
N CYS A 225 -10.29 13.20 -1.40
CA CYS A 225 -9.67 14.07 -0.42
C CYS A 225 -10.46 15.35 -0.18
N HIS A 226 -10.56 15.72 1.09
CA HIS A 226 -11.22 16.93 1.60
C HIS A 226 -10.37 17.61 2.67
N PRO A 227 -10.54 18.92 2.91
CA PRO A 227 -10.01 19.57 4.10
C PRO A 227 -10.47 18.83 5.38
N GLN A 228 -9.60 18.76 6.37
CA GLN A 228 -9.90 18.06 7.63
C GLN A 228 -11.13 18.64 8.35
N ASP A 229 -11.35 19.93 8.26
CA ASP A 229 -12.49 20.61 8.87
C ASP A 229 -13.85 20.17 8.30
N ASN A 230 -13.88 19.66 7.08
CA ASN A 230 -15.09 19.17 6.44
C ASN A 230 -15.45 17.73 6.84
N ALA A 231 -14.60 17.03 7.57
CA ALA A 231 -14.76 15.59 7.86
C ALA A 231 -16.09 15.27 8.56
N ALA A 232 -16.45 16.05 9.59
CA ALA A 232 -17.66 15.86 10.36
C ALA A 232 -18.93 16.10 9.51
N GLU A 233 -18.93 17.17 8.69
CA GLU A 233 -20.04 17.49 7.80
C GLU A 233 -20.28 16.38 6.76
N ILE A 234 -19.21 15.90 6.11
CA ILE A 234 -19.30 14.87 5.07
C ILE A 234 -19.90 13.57 5.61
N GLN A 235 -19.60 13.21 6.86
CA GLN A 235 -20.18 12.03 7.51
C GLN A 235 -21.68 12.13 7.71
N THR A 236 -22.24 13.34 7.80
CA THR A 236 -23.67 13.59 7.96
C THR A 236 -24.44 13.70 6.64
N TRP A 237 -23.76 13.75 5.50
CA TRP A 237 -24.44 13.86 4.19
C TRP A 237 -25.33 12.65 3.93
N SER A 238 -26.53 12.88 3.38
CA SER A 238 -27.33 11.80 2.81
C SER A 238 -26.62 11.18 1.60
N ASP A 239 -27.00 9.97 1.20
CA ASP A 239 -26.43 9.33 0.00
C ASP A 239 -26.69 10.14 -1.27
N GLU A 240 -27.87 10.75 -1.37
CA GLU A 240 -28.22 11.64 -2.49
C GLU A 240 -27.33 12.88 -2.56
N ARG A 241 -27.10 13.54 -1.41
CA ARG A 241 -26.21 14.69 -1.31
C ARG A 241 -24.78 14.26 -1.67
N PHE A 242 -24.30 13.15 -1.12
CA PHE A 242 -22.97 12.64 -1.40
C PHE A 242 -22.78 12.37 -2.90
N CYS A 243 -23.70 11.64 -3.55
CA CYS A 243 -23.65 11.37 -4.98
C CYS A 243 -23.67 12.66 -5.80
N THR A 244 -24.47 13.66 -5.40
CA THR A 244 -24.56 14.95 -6.08
C THR A 244 -23.25 15.73 -6.00
N GLU A 245 -22.65 15.83 -4.80
CA GLU A 245 -21.38 16.54 -4.61
C GLU A 245 -20.21 15.80 -5.29
N LEU A 246 -20.22 14.47 -5.22
CA LEU A 246 -19.25 13.64 -5.93
C LEU A 246 -19.35 13.82 -7.45
N GLN A 247 -20.59 13.86 -8.00
CA GLN A 247 -20.82 14.11 -9.43
C GLN A 247 -20.24 15.47 -9.87
N LYS A 248 -20.44 16.53 -9.06
CA LYS A 248 -19.86 17.85 -9.33
C LYS A 248 -18.33 17.84 -9.30
N ALA A 249 -17.73 17.04 -8.40
CA ALA A 249 -16.27 16.95 -8.26
C ALA A 249 -15.65 16.09 -9.36
N PHE A 250 -16.24 14.93 -9.65
CA PHE A 250 -15.69 13.95 -10.61
C PHE A 250 -16.05 14.32 -12.07
N GLY A 251 -17.28 14.80 -12.32
CA GLY A 251 -17.83 15.02 -13.66
C GLY A 251 -18.54 13.78 -14.20
N TRP A 252 -18.75 13.73 -15.53
CA TRP A 252 -19.63 12.76 -16.19
C TRP A 252 -18.90 11.63 -16.94
N ARG A 253 -17.62 11.41 -16.66
CA ARG A 253 -16.78 10.42 -17.39
C ARG A 253 -17.22 8.97 -17.25
N LEU A 254 -17.93 8.65 -16.19
CA LEU A 254 -18.58 7.34 -15.95
C LEU A 254 -20.12 7.45 -15.94
N GLY A 255 -20.66 8.47 -16.59
CA GLY A 255 -22.10 8.75 -16.55
C GLY A 255 -22.53 9.25 -15.16
N ARG A 256 -23.80 9.00 -14.81
CA ARG A 256 -24.39 9.38 -13.53
C ARG A 256 -23.87 8.47 -12.41
N ILE A 257 -23.48 9.06 -11.28
CA ILE A 257 -23.21 8.32 -10.04
C ILE A 257 -24.55 7.96 -9.42
N THR A 258 -24.83 6.67 -9.31
CA THR A 258 -26.16 6.14 -8.97
C THR A 258 -26.28 5.72 -7.51
N HIS A 259 -25.16 5.27 -6.91
CA HIS A 259 -25.17 4.81 -5.53
C HIS A 259 -23.79 4.99 -4.91
N ALA A 260 -23.77 5.25 -3.60
CA ALA A 260 -22.56 5.26 -2.78
C ALA A 260 -22.77 4.35 -1.55
N GLY A 261 -21.86 3.43 -1.34
CA GLY A 261 -21.85 2.56 -0.16
C GLY A 261 -21.40 3.26 1.12
N LYS A 262 -21.16 2.48 2.16
CA LYS A 262 -20.69 2.99 3.45
C LYS A 262 -19.42 3.84 3.26
N ARG A 263 -19.42 5.01 3.87
CA ARG A 263 -18.29 5.95 3.86
C ARG A 263 -17.42 5.74 5.08
N SER A 264 -16.11 5.77 4.86
CA SER A 264 -15.10 5.80 5.92
C SER A 264 -14.21 7.02 5.72
N VAL A 265 -13.84 7.70 6.81
CA VAL A 265 -13.04 8.92 6.77
C VAL A 265 -11.74 8.71 7.53
N TYR A 266 -10.62 8.96 6.89
CA TYR A 266 -9.28 8.77 7.45
C TYR A 266 -8.46 10.05 7.36
N PRO A 267 -7.85 10.52 8.47
CA PRO A 267 -6.92 11.65 8.41
C PRO A 267 -5.66 11.28 7.62
N LEU A 268 -5.15 12.23 6.82
CA LEU A 268 -4.00 12.03 5.97
C LEU A 268 -2.76 12.71 6.55
N SER A 269 -1.69 11.94 6.67
CA SER A 269 -0.37 12.43 7.07
C SER A 269 0.73 11.63 6.39
N LEU A 270 1.83 12.29 6.06
CA LEU A 270 3.08 11.61 5.79
C LEU A 270 3.69 11.22 7.13
N THR A 271 3.89 9.93 7.35
CA THR A 271 4.57 9.43 8.55
C THR A 271 5.78 8.62 8.10
N THR A 272 6.96 8.94 8.61
CA THR A 272 8.20 8.23 8.29
C THR A 272 8.96 7.89 9.54
N ALA A 273 9.48 6.65 9.61
CA ALA A 273 10.42 6.24 10.64
C ALA A 273 11.80 6.85 10.36
N SER A 274 12.50 7.30 11.40
CA SER A 274 13.88 7.80 11.31
C SER A 274 14.85 6.75 10.75
N GLN A 275 14.55 5.48 10.99
CA GLN A 275 15.29 4.32 10.47
C GLN A 275 14.34 3.12 10.31
N SER A 276 14.61 2.28 9.30
CA SER A 276 13.80 1.07 9.06
C SER A 276 14.32 -0.16 9.80
N ILE A 277 15.44 -0.05 10.49
CA ILE A 277 16.08 -1.14 11.23
C ILE A 277 16.54 -0.67 12.61
N SER A 278 16.62 -1.59 13.55
CA SER A 278 17.27 -1.44 14.85
C SER A 278 17.93 -2.77 15.20
N HIS A 279 18.58 -2.87 16.36
CA HIS A 279 19.16 -4.13 16.80
C HIS A 279 18.12 -5.26 16.75
N ARG A 280 18.34 -6.29 15.91
CA ARG A 280 17.47 -7.45 15.71
C ARG A 280 16.01 -7.10 15.38
N MET A 281 15.78 -5.96 14.76
CA MET A 281 14.45 -5.52 14.37
C MET A 281 14.45 -4.84 12.99
N ALA A 282 13.43 -5.14 12.18
CA ALA A 282 13.15 -4.44 10.93
C ALA A 282 11.69 -3.94 10.89
N LEU A 283 11.46 -2.83 10.20
CA LEU A 283 10.15 -2.28 9.90
C LEU A 283 9.85 -2.44 8.41
N VAL A 284 8.63 -2.85 8.06
CA VAL A 284 8.20 -3.01 6.66
C VAL A 284 6.82 -2.37 6.42
N GLY A 285 6.62 -1.86 5.22
CA GLY A 285 5.35 -1.26 4.80
C GLY A 285 4.94 -0.07 5.68
N ASN A 286 3.66 -0.02 6.05
CA ASN A 286 3.12 1.08 6.87
C ASN A 286 3.77 1.21 8.25
N ALA A 287 4.41 0.15 8.75
CA ALA A 287 5.19 0.22 9.98
C ALA A 287 6.47 1.06 9.82
N ALA A 288 7.00 1.21 8.61
CA ALA A 288 8.15 2.05 8.31
C ALA A 288 7.76 3.42 7.75
N GLN A 289 6.73 3.50 6.92
CA GLN A 289 6.23 4.74 6.31
C GLN A 289 4.75 4.65 5.91
N THR A 290 4.01 5.74 6.13
CA THR A 290 2.65 5.90 5.63
C THR A 290 2.62 7.10 4.70
N LEU A 291 2.11 6.91 3.48
CA LEU A 291 2.08 7.92 2.42
C LEU A 291 0.66 8.45 2.20
N HIS A 292 0.57 9.58 1.53
CA HIS A 292 -0.69 10.02 0.93
C HIS A 292 -1.20 8.95 -0.06
N PRO A 293 -2.51 8.66 -0.13
CA PRO A 293 -3.06 7.61 -1.00
C PRO A 293 -2.99 7.89 -2.51
N ILE A 294 -2.36 9.00 -2.91
CA ILE A 294 -2.19 9.39 -4.32
C ILE A 294 -1.50 8.27 -5.12
N ALA A 295 -2.03 7.98 -6.28
CA ALA A 295 -1.53 6.94 -7.20
C ALA A 295 -1.38 5.54 -6.56
N GLY A 296 -2.03 5.24 -5.43
CA GLY A 296 -2.04 3.93 -4.79
C GLY A 296 -0.67 3.40 -4.35
N GLN A 297 0.32 4.27 -4.06
CA GLN A 297 1.70 3.85 -3.83
C GLN A 297 1.98 3.20 -2.47
N GLY A 298 1.08 3.31 -1.49
CA GLY A 298 1.33 2.83 -0.12
C GLY A 298 1.70 1.35 -0.04
N PHE A 299 0.82 0.46 -0.50
CA PHE A 299 1.10 -0.98 -0.49
C PHE A 299 2.19 -1.36 -1.49
N ASN A 300 2.23 -0.74 -2.68
CA ASN A 300 3.24 -1.02 -3.69
C ASN A 300 4.66 -0.76 -3.17
N LEU A 301 4.88 0.32 -2.42
CA LEU A 301 6.15 0.59 -1.74
C LEU A 301 6.42 -0.43 -0.63
N GLY A 302 5.39 -0.78 0.16
CA GLY A 302 5.50 -1.80 1.21
C GLY A 302 5.86 -3.17 0.66
N LEU A 303 5.34 -3.56 -0.50
CA LEU A 303 5.72 -4.83 -1.13
C LEU A 303 7.18 -4.83 -1.58
N ARG A 304 7.69 -3.72 -2.06
CA ARG A 304 9.12 -3.61 -2.39
C ARG A 304 10.01 -3.77 -1.14
N ASP A 305 9.55 -3.30 0.03
CA ASP A 305 10.21 -3.58 1.31
C ASP A 305 10.20 -5.08 1.64
N VAL A 306 9.03 -5.71 1.51
CA VAL A 306 8.81 -7.15 1.74
C VAL A 306 9.75 -8.00 0.88
N MET A 307 9.76 -7.77 -0.43
CA MET A 307 10.58 -8.55 -1.35
C MET A 307 12.08 -8.36 -1.08
N SER A 308 12.51 -7.12 -0.84
CA SER A 308 13.91 -6.83 -0.53
C SER A 308 14.36 -7.47 0.77
N LEU A 309 13.52 -7.44 1.82
CA LEU A 309 13.84 -8.09 3.10
C LEU A 309 13.85 -9.61 2.94
N ALA A 310 12.84 -10.21 2.31
CA ALA A 310 12.77 -11.66 2.11
C ALA A 310 13.97 -12.20 1.30
N GLU A 311 14.37 -11.51 0.23
CA GLU A 311 15.56 -11.85 -0.55
C GLU A 311 16.84 -11.75 0.30
N THR A 312 16.97 -10.68 1.09
CA THR A 312 18.14 -10.46 1.98
C THR A 312 18.23 -11.55 3.05
N LEU A 313 17.10 -11.93 3.67
CA LEU A 313 17.05 -12.99 4.67
C LEU A 313 17.32 -14.36 4.07
N SER A 314 16.79 -14.64 2.87
CA SER A 314 17.07 -15.89 2.15
C SER A 314 18.56 -16.04 1.81
N GLN A 315 19.20 -14.95 1.37
CA GLN A 315 20.64 -14.94 1.13
C GLN A 315 21.42 -15.17 2.42
N ALA A 316 21.10 -14.45 3.51
CA ALA A 316 21.75 -14.63 4.81
C ALA A 316 21.59 -16.07 5.31
N TRP A 317 20.39 -16.66 5.16
CA TRP A 317 20.14 -18.05 5.49
C TRP A 317 21.01 -19.01 4.70
N SER A 318 21.11 -18.84 3.38
CA SER A 318 21.94 -19.69 2.51
C SER A 318 23.44 -19.62 2.84
N GLU A 319 23.87 -18.47 3.32
CA GLU A 319 25.25 -18.20 3.77
C GLU A 319 25.47 -18.55 5.24
N GLN A 320 24.50 -19.14 5.93
CA GLN A 320 24.50 -19.49 7.36
C GLN A 320 24.81 -18.28 8.29
N LYS A 321 24.43 -17.08 7.85
CA LYS A 321 24.55 -15.85 8.62
C LYS A 321 23.34 -15.65 9.53
N ASP A 322 23.56 -14.98 10.65
CA ASP A 322 22.48 -14.56 11.55
C ASP A 322 21.57 -13.53 10.87
N CYS A 323 20.29 -13.89 10.67
CA CYS A 323 19.29 -13.02 10.03
C CYS A 323 19.04 -11.72 10.78
N GLY A 324 19.29 -11.68 12.10
CA GLY A 324 19.18 -10.47 12.93
C GLY A 324 20.46 -9.63 13.00
N ALA A 325 21.55 -10.09 12.38
CA ALA A 325 22.82 -9.36 12.41
C ALA A 325 22.72 -7.99 11.75
N TRP A 326 23.40 -7.00 12.34
CA TRP A 326 23.43 -5.63 11.82
C TRP A 326 23.88 -5.53 10.36
N SER A 327 24.83 -6.33 9.94
CA SER A 327 25.33 -6.38 8.56
C SER A 327 24.22 -6.78 7.56
N VAL A 328 23.37 -7.76 7.92
CA VAL A 328 22.24 -8.22 7.10
C VAL A 328 21.18 -7.14 7.03
N LEU A 329 20.78 -6.58 8.17
CA LEU A 329 19.77 -5.53 8.22
C LEU A 329 20.20 -4.24 7.53
N SER A 330 21.47 -3.85 7.69
CA SER A 330 22.04 -2.69 6.99
C SER A 330 22.05 -2.87 5.47
N HIS A 331 22.27 -4.10 4.98
CA HIS A 331 22.17 -4.40 3.55
C HIS A 331 20.74 -4.19 3.04
N TYR A 332 19.73 -4.71 3.74
CA TYR A 332 18.33 -4.44 3.45
C TYR A 332 18.02 -2.93 3.41
N GLN A 333 18.44 -2.18 4.43
CA GLN A 333 18.19 -0.75 4.52
C GLN A 333 18.82 0.01 3.33
N LYS A 334 20.07 -0.31 2.96
CA LYS A 334 20.78 0.31 1.83
C LYS A 334 20.03 0.07 0.51
N ARG A 335 19.58 -1.16 0.27
CA ARG A 335 18.82 -1.52 -0.95
C ARG A 335 17.52 -0.71 -1.08
N ARG A 336 16.87 -0.38 0.05
CA ARG A 336 15.56 0.28 0.04
C ARG A 336 15.62 1.80 0.02
N ARG A 337 16.74 2.38 0.47
CA ARG A 337 16.85 3.81 0.76
C ARG A 337 16.50 4.70 -0.43
N ALA A 338 17.17 4.53 -1.56
CA ALA A 338 16.99 5.39 -2.73
C ALA A 338 15.56 5.33 -3.30
N ASP A 339 14.99 4.13 -3.41
CA ASP A 339 13.62 3.94 -3.91
C ASP A 339 12.58 4.54 -2.95
N LYS A 340 12.76 4.37 -1.63
CA LYS A 340 11.89 4.97 -0.61
C LYS A 340 11.91 6.49 -0.68
N GLU A 341 13.09 7.08 -0.63
CA GLU A 341 13.26 8.54 -0.68
C GLU A 341 12.65 9.13 -1.95
N ALA A 342 12.90 8.50 -3.11
CA ALA A 342 12.35 8.93 -4.38
C ALA A 342 10.81 8.79 -4.43
N THR A 343 10.24 7.67 -3.96
CA THR A 343 8.77 7.47 -3.97
C THR A 343 8.08 8.44 -3.01
N ILE A 344 8.61 8.63 -1.80
CA ILE A 344 8.08 9.60 -0.83
C ILE A 344 8.15 11.01 -1.42
N GLY A 345 9.30 11.41 -1.96
CA GLY A 345 9.48 12.75 -2.54
C GLY A 345 8.54 13.04 -3.72
N VAL A 346 8.34 12.07 -4.62
CA VAL A 346 7.40 12.22 -5.74
C VAL A 346 5.96 12.31 -5.23
N THR A 347 5.55 11.43 -4.32
CA THR A 347 4.19 11.43 -3.78
C THR A 347 3.88 12.73 -3.04
N ASP A 348 4.76 13.16 -2.15
CA ASP A 348 4.62 14.40 -1.39
C ASP A 348 4.67 15.63 -2.32
N GLY A 349 5.58 15.64 -3.29
CA GLY A 349 5.69 16.70 -4.29
C GLY A 349 4.42 16.86 -5.13
N LEU A 350 3.79 15.75 -5.54
CA LEU A 350 2.51 15.81 -6.28
C LEU A 350 1.39 16.41 -5.42
N VAL A 351 1.29 16.03 -4.15
CA VAL A 351 0.28 16.62 -3.24
C VAL A 351 0.45 18.14 -3.18
N HIS A 352 1.66 18.63 -2.93
CA HIS A 352 1.94 20.05 -2.81
C HIS A 352 1.77 20.80 -4.14
N LEU A 353 2.20 20.23 -5.27
CA LEU A 353 2.07 20.83 -6.60
C LEU A 353 0.60 21.05 -6.96
N PHE A 354 -0.25 20.02 -6.75
CA PHE A 354 -1.66 20.10 -7.15
C PHE A 354 -2.55 20.83 -6.13
N ALA A 355 -2.14 20.91 -4.85
CA ALA A 355 -2.81 21.76 -3.86
C ALA A 355 -2.52 23.26 -4.04
N ASN A 356 -1.47 23.61 -4.79
CA ASN A 356 -1.06 25.00 -4.96
C ASN A 356 -1.98 25.77 -5.91
N ARG A 357 -2.28 27.03 -5.57
CA ARG A 357 -3.16 27.94 -6.35
C ARG A 357 -2.42 29.08 -7.04
N TRP A 358 -1.12 29.16 -6.92
CA TRP A 358 -0.31 30.18 -7.57
C TRP A 358 -0.35 30.00 -9.10
N ALA A 359 -0.83 31.01 -9.82
CA ALA A 359 -1.14 30.94 -11.25
C ALA A 359 0.00 30.37 -12.13
N PRO A 360 1.29 30.75 -11.94
CA PRO A 360 2.39 30.15 -12.70
C PRO A 360 2.56 28.63 -12.46
N LEU A 361 2.38 28.14 -11.22
CA LEU A 361 2.44 26.71 -10.94
C LEU A 361 1.24 25.96 -11.52
N VAL A 362 0.06 26.57 -11.47
CA VAL A 362 -1.15 26.03 -12.11
C VAL A 362 -0.95 25.91 -13.62
N ALA A 363 -0.45 26.96 -14.27
CA ALA A 363 -0.14 26.93 -15.70
C ALA A 363 0.94 25.89 -16.01
N GLY A 364 2.02 25.86 -15.24
CA GLY A 364 3.14 24.94 -15.44
C GLY A 364 2.74 23.47 -15.30
N ARG A 365 1.95 23.10 -14.27
CA ARG A 365 1.48 21.70 -14.10
C ARG A 365 0.53 21.27 -15.21
N ASN A 366 -0.33 22.19 -15.71
CA ASN A 366 -1.23 21.89 -16.82
C ASN A 366 -0.48 21.72 -18.14
N LEU A 367 0.51 22.61 -18.42
CA LEU A 367 1.40 22.42 -19.57
C LEU A 367 2.21 21.11 -19.44
N GLY A 368 2.64 20.76 -18.23
CA GLY A 368 3.31 19.47 -17.96
C GLY A 368 2.42 18.28 -18.26
N LEU A 369 1.14 18.27 -17.85
CA LEU A 369 0.19 17.21 -18.18
C LEU A 369 -0.02 17.12 -19.71
N ILE A 370 -0.22 18.25 -20.39
CA ILE A 370 -0.36 18.28 -21.86
C ILE A 370 0.91 17.76 -22.55
N ALA A 371 2.08 18.19 -22.08
CA ALA A 371 3.35 17.72 -22.64
C ALA A 371 3.52 16.19 -22.46
N MET A 372 3.14 15.64 -21.31
CA MET A 372 3.15 14.18 -21.09
C MET A 372 2.13 13.45 -21.97
N GLU A 373 0.97 14.06 -22.27
CA GLU A 373 0.00 13.47 -23.20
C GLU A 373 0.55 13.41 -24.63
N LEU A 374 1.25 14.45 -25.06
CA LEU A 374 1.78 14.57 -26.41
C LEU A 374 3.14 13.88 -26.61
N PHE A 375 3.93 13.73 -25.54
CA PHE A 375 5.32 13.25 -25.59
C PHE A 375 5.49 11.95 -24.79
N ILE A 376 5.50 10.82 -25.46
CA ILE A 376 5.65 9.48 -24.86
C ILE A 376 6.86 9.38 -23.92
N PRO A 377 8.09 9.85 -24.27
CA PRO A 377 9.24 9.74 -23.38
C PRO A 377 9.08 10.46 -22.03
N ALA A 378 8.35 11.58 -21.98
CA ALA A 378 8.07 12.29 -20.73
C ALA A 378 7.08 11.50 -19.87
N ARG A 379 6.10 10.83 -20.51
CA ARG A 379 5.12 9.95 -19.87
C ARG A 379 5.77 8.69 -19.30
N ASP A 380 6.77 8.14 -19.98
CA ASP A 380 7.48 6.91 -19.57
C ASP A 380 8.19 7.07 -18.21
N VAL A 381 8.74 8.23 -17.91
CA VAL A 381 9.37 8.49 -16.61
C VAL A 381 8.36 8.36 -15.46
N LEU A 382 7.14 8.86 -15.66
CA LEU A 382 6.05 8.71 -14.69
C LEU A 382 5.58 7.26 -14.63
N ALA A 383 5.39 6.62 -15.79
CA ALA A 383 4.91 5.25 -15.91
C ALA A 383 5.85 4.26 -15.22
N GLN A 384 7.16 4.32 -15.44
CA GLN A 384 8.12 3.41 -14.80
C GLN A 384 7.99 3.38 -13.29
N ARG A 385 7.80 4.54 -12.65
CA ARG A 385 7.65 4.63 -11.20
C ARG A 385 6.29 4.15 -10.71
N THR A 386 5.21 4.58 -11.37
CA THR A 386 3.83 4.22 -10.97
C THR A 386 3.54 2.74 -11.24
N LEU A 387 4.13 2.15 -12.28
CA LEU A 387 4.04 0.72 -12.59
C LEU A 387 4.95 -0.15 -11.71
N GLY A 388 5.82 0.46 -10.90
CA GLY A 388 6.71 -0.27 -9.99
C GLY A 388 7.91 -0.93 -10.68
N TRP A 389 8.27 -0.46 -11.88
CA TRP A 389 9.46 -0.91 -12.63
C TRP A 389 10.70 -0.16 -12.16
N VAL A 390 11.04 -0.30 -10.89
CA VAL A 390 12.19 0.35 -10.25
C VAL A 390 13.25 -0.67 -9.88
N ALA A 391 14.53 -0.29 -10.02
CA ALA A 391 15.64 -1.11 -9.54
C ALA A 391 15.56 -1.29 -8.02
N ARG A 392 15.91 -2.49 -7.54
CA ARG A 392 15.89 -2.88 -6.12
C ARG A 392 17.28 -3.18 -5.60
#